data_6b7e41b4adaa233a4a677175dedd4454
#
_entry.id   6b7e41b4adaa233a4a677175dedd4454
#
_cell.length_a   1.000
_cell.length_b   1.000
_cell.length_c   1.000
_cell.angle_alpha   90.00
_cell.angle_beta   90.00
_cell.angle_gamma   90.00
#
_symmetry.space_group_name_H-M   'P 1'
#
loop_
_entity.id
_entity.type
_entity.pdbx_description
1 polymer ?
#
loop_
_entity_poly.entity_id
_entity_poly.type
_entity_poly.pdbx_seq_one_letter_code
_entity_poly.pdbx_strand_id
1 'polypeptide(L)'
;KTQLVTFRVPLAPGENYLRAEAKSLSRVRARPWQMVVDFEAPKPKGKPDLYLYVVGINKYSNSKYNLNYGRPDAEAVQKALGDKLKLGAFEKVHVSGIYDLEATKENITAQFLKFSKQARPRDVFVFYYAGHGRTLKDENGNPMFYLVSSNVGALDQDKTVKKGGISGLELINYSKKIRAGKQMFLFDACESGSVAKAFARIQKDSGGHILYA
;
A
#
# COMPACT_ATOMS: atom_id res chain seq x y z
N LYS A 1 -7.67 -7.18 -42.55
CA LYS A 1 -6.85 -8.23 -41.90
C LYS A 1 -7.29 -8.31 -40.44
N THR A 2 -7.66 -9.50 -39.97
CA THR A 2 -7.99 -9.76 -38.57
C THR A 2 -6.70 -10.08 -37.81
N GLN A 3 -6.44 -9.42 -36.69
CA GLN A 3 -5.29 -9.67 -35.82
C GLN A 3 -5.79 -10.28 -34.51
N LEU A 4 -5.25 -11.45 -34.12
CA LEU A 4 -5.50 -12.05 -32.84
C LEU A 4 -4.50 -11.49 -31.82
N VAL A 5 -5.02 -10.97 -30.68
CA VAL A 5 -4.22 -10.49 -29.56
C VAL A 5 -4.59 -11.32 -28.34
N THR A 6 -3.60 -11.91 -27.67
CA THR A 6 -3.79 -12.74 -26.47
C THR A 6 -3.28 -12.02 -25.24
N PHE A 7 -4.09 -11.97 -24.18
CA PHE A 7 -3.71 -11.41 -22.89
C PHE A 7 -3.74 -12.53 -21.83
N ARG A 8 -2.77 -12.52 -20.92
CA ARG A 8 -2.83 -13.31 -19.69
C ARG A 8 -3.27 -12.40 -18.55
N VAL A 9 -4.43 -12.69 -17.99
CA VAL A 9 -5.01 -11.90 -16.88
C VAL A 9 -4.98 -12.77 -15.63
N PRO A 10 -4.31 -12.33 -14.55
CA PRO A 10 -4.38 -13.02 -13.26
C PRO A 10 -5.78 -12.87 -12.68
N LEU A 11 -6.36 -14.00 -12.24
CA LEU A 11 -7.65 -13.99 -11.56
C LEU A 11 -7.46 -14.00 -10.05
N ALA A 12 -8.29 -13.23 -9.34
CA ALA A 12 -8.44 -13.32 -7.89
C ALA A 12 -9.48 -14.39 -7.52
N PRO A 13 -9.40 -15.02 -6.33
CA PRO A 13 -10.47 -15.90 -5.86
C PRO A 13 -11.82 -15.18 -5.81
N GLY A 14 -12.88 -15.85 -6.25
CA GLY A 14 -14.22 -15.31 -6.37
C GLY A 14 -14.51 -14.67 -7.72
N GLU A 15 -15.49 -13.79 -7.78
CA GLU A 15 -15.94 -13.15 -9.01
C GLU A 15 -14.90 -12.14 -9.56
N ASN A 16 -14.54 -12.33 -10.82
CA ASN A 16 -13.64 -11.44 -11.56
C ASN A 16 -14.40 -10.83 -12.75
N TYR A 17 -14.47 -9.52 -12.80
CA TYR A 17 -15.09 -8.77 -13.90
C TYR A 17 -14.02 -8.42 -14.94
N LEU A 18 -14.04 -9.13 -16.05
CA LEU A 18 -13.14 -8.88 -17.16
C LEU A 18 -13.81 -7.97 -18.18
N ARG A 19 -13.10 -6.94 -18.63
CA ARG A 19 -13.55 -6.02 -19.66
C ARG A 19 -12.45 -5.82 -20.69
N ALA A 20 -12.76 -6.06 -21.97
CA ALA A 20 -11.86 -5.74 -23.08
C ALA A 20 -12.43 -4.59 -23.88
N GLU A 21 -11.60 -3.61 -24.18
CA GLU A 21 -11.93 -2.47 -25.05
C GLU A 21 -10.92 -2.39 -26.19
N ALA A 22 -11.41 -2.17 -27.40
CA ALA A 22 -10.59 -1.85 -28.55
C ALA A 22 -10.81 -0.40 -28.94
N LYS A 23 -9.73 0.26 -29.37
CA LYS A 23 -9.74 1.64 -29.84
C LYS A 23 -8.91 1.76 -31.12
N SER A 24 -9.48 2.36 -32.14
CA SER A 24 -8.74 2.63 -33.37
C SER A 24 -7.72 3.77 -33.21
N LEU A 25 -6.78 3.92 -34.13
CA LEU A 25 -5.86 5.06 -34.17
C LEU A 25 -6.61 6.41 -34.27
N SER A 26 -7.77 6.42 -34.93
CA SER A 26 -8.68 7.58 -35.02
C SER A 26 -9.56 7.79 -33.77
N ARG A 27 -9.25 7.10 -32.66
CA ARG A 27 -9.95 7.18 -31.37
C ARG A 27 -11.41 6.66 -31.35
N VAL A 28 -11.87 5.99 -32.38
CA VAL A 28 -13.17 5.31 -32.36
C VAL A 28 -13.07 4.10 -31.42
N ARG A 29 -14.02 3.99 -30.48
CA ARG A 29 -14.10 2.87 -29.52
C ARG A 29 -15.05 1.80 -30.06
N ALA A 30 -14.61 0.54 -29.99
CA ALA A 30 -15.52 -0.57 -30.18
C ALA A 30 -16.42 -0.76 -28.94
N ARG A 31 -17.54 -1.46 -29.13
CA ARG A 31 -18.39 -1.86 -27.98
C ARG A 31 -17.53 -2.73 -27.04
N PRO A 32 -17.46 -2.40 -25.74
CA PRO A 32 -16.70 -3.21 -24.80
C PRO A 32 -17.23 -4.62 -24.71
N TRP A 33 -16.34 -5.59 -24.69
CA TRP A 33 -16.68 -6.95 -24.32
C TRP A 33 -16.51 -7.10 -22.81
N GLN A 34 -17.46 -7.79 -22.14
CA GLN A 34 -17.44 -7.99 -20.70
C GLN A 34 -17.78 -9.44 -20.38
N MET A 35 -17.13 -9.99 -19.36
CA MET A 35 -17.34 -11.33 -18.87
C MET A 35 -17.12 -11.36 -17.36
N VAL A 36 -17.92 -12.15 -16.65
CA VAL A 36 -17.70 -12.48 -15.25
C VAL A 36 -17.11 -13.89 -15.21
N VAL A 37 -15.99 -14.05 -14.49
CA VAL A 37 -15.34 -15.33 -14.24
C VAL A 37 -15.30 -15.55 -12.74
N ASP A 38 -15.99 -16.55 -12.26
CA ASP A 38 -15.84 -17.01 -10.88
C ASP A 38 -14.67 -18.00 -10.82
N PHE A 39 -13.63 -17.64 -10.06
CA PHE A 39 -12.42 -18.43 -9.90
C PHE A 39 -12.33 -19.03 -8.50
N GLU A 40 -12.62 -20.32 -8.40
CA GLU A 40 -12.34 -21.08 -7.20
C GLU A 40 -10.84 -21.38 -7.10
N ALA A 41 -10.13 -20.56 -6.33
CA ALA A 41 -8.73 -20.87 -6.05
C ALA A 41 -8.60 -22.15 -5.22
N PRO A 42 -7.65 -23.03 -5.54
CA PRO A 42 -7.33 -24.17 -4.67
C PRO A 42 -7.06 -23.66 -3.25
N LYS A 43 -7.71 -24.24 -2.25
CA LYS A 43 -7.47 -23.88 -0.84
C LYS A 43 -5.96 -24.02 -0.56
N PRO A 44 -5.27 -22.95 -0.15
CA PRO A 44 -3.83 -23.03 0.11
C PRO A 44 -3.58 -24.09 1.19
N LYS A 45 -2.66 -25.00 0.95
CA LYS A 45 -2.22 -25.96 1.98
C LYS A 45 -1.40 -25.20 3.03
N GLY A 46 -1.74 -25.34 4.32
CA GLY A 46 -1.04 -24.72 5.45
C GLY A 46 -1.56 -23.32 5.79
N LYS A 47 -1.05 -22.78 6.91
CA LYS A 47 -1.39 -21.46 7.40
C LYS A 47 -0.68 -20.37 6.59
N PRO A 48 -1.24 -19.16 6.48
CA PRO A 48 -0.53 -18.00 5.91
C PRO A 48 0.59 -17.54 6.83
N ASP A 49 1.59 -16.86 6.28
CA ASP A 49 2.48 -16.00 7.07
C ASP A 49 1.88 -14.61 7.20
N LEU A 50 2.21 -13.92 8.30
CA LEU A 50 1.94 -12.49 8.47
C LEU A 50 3.22 -11.69 8.26
N TYR A 51 3.13 -10.65 7.46
CA TYR A 51 4.14 -9.61 7.32
C TYR A 51 3.60 -8.33 7.96
N LEU A 52 4.11 -7.99 9.14
CA LEU A 52 3.78 -6.77 9.87
C LEU A 52 4.88 -5.75 9.68
N TYR A 53 4.56 -4.65 9.02
CA TYR A 53 5.46 -3.54 8.78
C TYR A 53 4.97 -2.28 9.49
N VAL A 54 5.78 -1.77 10.40
CA VAL A 54 5.41 -0.64 11.26
C VAL A 54 6.43 0.48 11.08
N VAL A 55 5.93 1.70 10.90
CA VAL A 55 6.74 2.93 10.83
C VAL A 55 6.19 3.91 11.85
N GLY A 56 7.06 4.41 12.74
CA GLY A 56 6.69 5.39 13.76
C GLY A 56 7.72 6.51 13.89
N ILE A 57 7.31 7.76 13.73
CA ILE A 57 8.23 8.88 13.67
C ILE A 57 7.88 9.94 14.71
N ASN A 58 8.72 10.06 15.73
CA ASN A 58 8.72 11.18 16.66
C ASN A 58 9.80 12.20 16.32
N LYS A 59 10.98 11.75 15.82
CA LYS A 59 12.13 12.59 15.55
C LYS A 59 12.32 12.79 14.06
N TYR A 60 12.27 14.03 13.63
CA TYR A 60 12.52 14.46 12.26
C TYR A 60 13.88 15.15 12.16
N SER A 61 14.47 15.22 10.98
CA SER A 61 15.73 15.94 10.71
C SER A 61 15.63 17.42 11.10
N ASN A 62 14.46 18.00 11.01
CA ASN A 62 14.15 19.32 11.58
C ASN A 62 13.30 19.12 12.84
N SER A 63 13.89 19.38 14.00
CA SER A 63 13.27 19.18 15.32
C SER A 63 11.99 19.99 15.55
N LYS A 64 11.73 21.04 14.75
CA LYS A 64 10.46 21.80 14.74
C LYS A 64 9.25 20.90 14.46
N TYR A 65 9.46 19.77 13.77
CA TYR A 65 8.41 18.85 13.39
C TYR A 65 8.37 17.61 14.28
N ASN A 66 9.11 17.57 15.38
CA ASN A 66 9.07 16.43 16.30
C ASN A 66 7.66 16.21 16.87
N LEU A 67 7.31 14.94 17.03
CA LEU A 67 6.07 14.47 17.65
C LEU A 67 6.38 13.75 18.96
N ASN A 68 5.33 13.43 19.72
CA ASN A 68 5.47 12.73 21.00
C ASN A 68 4.93 11.29 20.97
N TYR A 69 4.01 11.00 20.05
CA TYR A 69 3.26 9.74 20.10
C TYR A 69 3.48 8.83 18.87
N GLY A 70 3.96 9.33 17.75
CA GLY A 70 4.09 8.52 16.53
C GLY A 70 4.91 7.24 16.74
N ARG A 71 6.07 7.32 17.41
CA ARG A 71 6.86 6.13 17.74
C ARG A 71 6.22 5.24 18.83
N PRO A 72 5.78 5.75 19.98
CA PRO A 72 5.11 4.92 21.01
C PRO A 72 3.88 4.18 20.48
N ASP A 73 3.05 4.82 19.67
CA ASP A 73 1.86 4.21 19.08
C ASP A 73 2.23 3.10 18.11
N ALA A 74 3.24 3.33 17.28
CA ALA A 74 3.76 2.34 16.36
C ALA A 74 4.35 1.11 17.11
N GLU A 75 5.12 1.32 18.17
CA GLU A 75 5.63 0.26 19.04
C GLU A 75 4.50 -0.51 19.75
N ALA A 76 3.47 0.19 20.21
CA ALA A 76 2.28 -0.44 20.82
C ALA A 76 1.52 -1.31 19.82
N VAL A 77 1.30 -0.83 18.58
CA VAL A 77 0.68 -1.61 17.52
C VAL A 77 1.53 -2.81 17.15
N GLN A 78 2.86 -2.63 17.02
CA GLN A 78 3.78 -3.74 16.75
C GLN A 78 3.68 -4.84 17.81
N LYS A 79 3.69 -4.46 19.08
CA LYS A 79 3.56 -5.40 20.21
C LYS A 79 2.20 -6.08 20.21
N ALA A 80 1.11 -5.30 20.13
CA ALA A 80 -0.25 -5.82 20.20
C ALA A 80 -0.56 -6.81 19.07
N LEU A 81 -0.20 -6.48 17.83
CA LEU A 81 -0.41 -7.34 16.68
C LEU A 81 0.62 -8.49 16.63
N GLY A 82 1.91 -8.20 16.89
CA GLY A 82 2.95 -9.20 16.88
C GLY A 82 2.74 -10.33 17.90
N ASP A 83 2.28 -10.01 19.10
CA ASP A 83 2.06 -10.99 20.16
C ASP A 83 0.74 -11.76 20.01
N LYS A 84 -0.37 -11.06 19.71
CA LYS A 84 -1.69 -11.70 19.54
C LYS A 84 -1.75 -12.59 18.32
N LEU A 85 -1.05 -12.24 17.25
CA LEU A 85 -1.09 -12.99 16.01
C LEU A 85 -0.17 -14.23 16.01
N LYS A 86 0.70 -14.38 17.01
CA LYS A 86 1.42 -15.64 17.30
C LYS A 86 0.51 -16.76 17.80
N LEU A 87 -0.76 -16.46 18.19
CA LEU A 87 -1.72 -17.41 18.78
C LEU A 87 -2.34 -18.39 17.75
N GLY A 88 -1.59 -18.81 16.76
CA GLY A 88 -1.95 -19.95 15.91
C GLY A 88 -2.72 -19.64 14.63
N ALA A 89 -3.01 -18.36 14.31
CA ALA A 89 -3.64 -17.99 13.05
C ALA A 89 -2.66 -18.02 11.86
N PHE A 90 -1.38 -17.81 12.12
CA PHE A 90 -0.30 -17.75 11.13
C PHE A 90 0.75 -18.84 11.35
N GLU A 91 1.41 -19.24 10.27
CA GLU A 91 2.57 -20.15 10.32
C GLU A 91 3.79 -19.42 10.90
N LYS A 92 4.09 -18.24 10.35
CA LYS A 92 5.15 -17.35 10.80
C LYS A 92 4.66 -15.90 10.85
N VAL A 93 5.25 -15.14 11.77
CA VAL A 93 5.03 -13.69 11.89
C VAL A 93 6.36 -12.98 11.64
N HIS A 94 6.44 -12.28 10.52
CA HIS A 94 7.58 -11.47 10.12
C HIS A 94 7.31 -10.01 10.51
N VAL A 95 8.04 -9.50 11.49
CA VAL A 95 7.85 -8.14 11.99
C VAL A 95 9.04 -7.28 11.57
N SER A 96 8.75 -6.08 11.06
CA SER A 96 9.75 -5.04 10.80
C SER A 96 9.23 -3.70 11.32
N GLY A 97 10.02 -3.06 12.17
CA GLY A 97 9.78 -1.70 12.64
C GLY A 97 10.88 -0.77 12.14
N ILE A 98 10.51 0.43 11.70
CA ILE A 98 11.45 1.51 11.34
C ILE A 98 10.99 2.76 12.10
N TYR A 99 11.90 3.38 12.84
CA TYR A 99 11.54 4.43 13.76
C TYR A 99 12.42 5.67 13.63
N ASP A 100 11.83 6.82 13.91
CA ASP A 100 12.51 8.10 14.05
C ASP A 100 13.42 8.41 12.85
N LEU A 101 14.67 8.80 13.08
CA LEU A 101 15.60 9.22 12.03
C LEU A 101 15.96 8.11 11.02
N GLU A 102 15.72 6.85 11.37
CA GLU A 102 15.87 5.73 10.43
C GLU A 102 14.71 5.62 9.44
N ALA A 103 13.57 6.24 9.75
CA ALA A 103 12.38 6.22 8.91
C ALA A 103 12.50 7.18 7.71
N THR A 104 13.60 7.07 6.97
CA THR A 104 13.81 7.80 5.71
C THR A 104 13.00 7.17 4.57
N LYS A 105 12.76 7.94 3.51
CA LYS A 105 12.08 7.42 2.32
C LYS A 105 12.75 6.17 1.77
N GLU A 106 14.07 6.18 1.72
CA GLU A 106 14.89 5.09 1.19
C GLU A 106 14.72 3.81 2.00
N ASN A 107 14.83 3.90 3.34
CA ASN A 107 14.70 2.76 4.24
C ASN A 107 13.28 2.19 4.23
N ILE A 108 12.26 3.06 4.25
CA ILE A 108 10.87 2.64 4.16
C ILE A 108 10.62 1.91 2.83
N THR A 109 11.09 2.46 1.72
CA THR A 109 10.96 1.85 0.39
C THR A 109 11.67 0.50 0.30
N ALA A 110 12.89 0.41 0.82
CA ALA A 110 13.68 -0.82 0.81
C ALA A 110 12.96 -1.98 1.53
N GLN A 111 12.30 -1.68 2.65
CA GLN A 111 11.54 -2.69 3.40
C GLN A 111 10.28 -3.16 2.65
N PHE A 112 9.55 -2.26 1.97
CA PHE A 112 8.45 -2.65 1.08
C PHE A 112 8.94 -3.60 -0.02
N LEU A 113 10.07 -3.27 -0.66
CA LEU A 113 10.66 -4.11 -1.71
C LEU A 113 11.14 -5.46 -1.19
N LYS A 114 11.65 -5.51 0.04
CA LYS A 114 12.02 -6.78 0.69
C LYS A 114 10.80 -7.67 0.88
N PHE A 115 9.71 -7.15 1.43
CA PHE A 115 8.49 -7.93 1.65
C PHE A 115 7.80 -8.32 0.34
N SER A 116 7.89 -7.50 -0.72
CA SER A 116 7.34 -7.86 -2.02
C SER A 116 7.98 -9.10 -2.65
N LYS A 117 9.25 -9.37 -2.32
CA LYS A 117 9.97 -10.57 -2.77
C LYS A 117 9.64 -11.82 -1.94
N GLN A 118 9.20 -11.65 -0.69
CA GLN A 118 9.01 -12.74 0.28
C GLN A 118 7.55 -13.20 0.36
N ALA A 119 6.60 -12.25 0.36
CA ALA A 119 5.19 -12.55 0.54
C ALA A 119 4.62 -13.39 -0.61
N ARG A 120 3.77 -14.35 -0.25
CA ARG A 120 3.08 -15.27 -1.16
C ARG A 120 1.60 -14.93 -1.25
N PRO A 121 0.86 -15.36 -2.27
CA PRO A 121 -0.56 -15.05 -2.43
C PRO A 121 -1.46 -15.44 -1.24
N ARG A 122 -1.07 -16.45 -0.47
CA ARG A 122 -1.81 -16.88 0.73
C ARG A 122 -1.55 -16.06 1.97
N ASP A 123 -0.49 -15.23 1.98
CA ASP A 123 -0.01 -14.51 3.15
C ASP A 123 -0.82 -13.23 3.39
N VAL A 124 -0.66 -12.66 4.58
CA VAL A 124 -1.27 -11.40 5.00
C VAL A 124 -0.17 -10.37 5.19
N PHE A 125 -0.40 -9.18 4.68
CA PHE A 125 0.48 -8.02 4.86
C PHE A 125 -0.25 -6.92 5.61
N VAL A 126 0.35 -6.38 6.66
CA VAL A 126 -0.16 -5.25 7.43
C VAL A 126 0.90 -4.17 7.47
N PHE A 127 0.54 -2.98 7.03
CA PHE A 127 1.36 -1.78 7.15
C PHE A 127 0.71 -0.81 8.11
N TYR A 128 1.46 -0.33 9.10
CA TYR A 128 1.07 0.73 10.00
C TYR A 128 2.06 1.88 9.93
N TYR A 129 1.55 3.09 9.87
CA TYR A 129 2.34 4.31 9.89
C TYR A 129 1.76 5.30 10.89
N ALA A 130 2.61 5.83 11.79
CA ALA A 130 2.30 6.94 12.68
C ALA A 130 3.33 8.05 12.51
N GLY A 131 2.86 9.25 12.12
CA GLY A 131 3.72 10.39 11.85
C GLY A 131 3.01 11.51 11.08
N HIS A 132 3.76 12.46 10.55
CA HIS A 132 3.16 13.52 9.73
C HIS A 132 2.66 13.02 8.38
N GLY A 133 1.49 13.53 7.98
CA GLY A 133 0.93 13.40 6.65
C GLY A 133 0.69 14.79 6.02
N ARG A 134 0.80 14.89 4.71
CA ARG A 134 0.51 16.10 3.94
C ARG A 134 -0.23 15.79 2.67
N THR A 135 -1.27 16.57 2.37
CA THR A 135 -1.94 16.53 1.07
C THR A 135 -1.50 17.73 0.24
N LEU A 136 -0.88 17.45 -0.91
CA LEU A 136 -0.40 18.46 -1.86
C LEU A 136 -1.14 18.30 -3.18
N LYS A 137 -1.06 19.30 -4.06
CA LYS A 137 -1.57 19.17 -5.42
C LYS A 137 -0.53 18.50 -6.32
N ASP A 138 -0.99 17.53 -7.14
CA ASP A 138 -0.20 16.96 -8.23
C ASP A 138 -0.08 17.95 -9.42
N GLU A 139 0.57 17.53 -10.50
CA GLU A 139 0.77 18.36 -11.71
C GLU A 139 -0.55 18.73 -12.41
N ASN A 140 -1.62 17.97 -12.15
CA ASN A 140 -2.96 18.19 -12.71
C ASN A 140 -3.88 18.94 -11.74
N GLY A 141 -3.36 19.38 -10.57
CA GLY A 141 -4.13 20.08 -9.54
C GLY A 141 -4.93 19.15 -8.62
N ASN A 142 -4.83 17.84 -8.76
CA ASN A 142 -5.54 16.89 -7.92
C ASN A 142 -4.85 16.71 -6.56
N PRO A 143 -5.61 16.46 -5.47
CA PRO A 143 -5.03 16.21 -4.16
C PRO A 143 -4.27 14.88 -4.16
N MET A 144 -3.00 14.92 -3.74
CA MET A 144 -2.11 13.78 -3.56
C MET A 144 -1.59 13.78 -2.13
N PHE A 145 -1.82 12.69 -1.42
CA PHE A 145 -1.32 12.49 -0.06
C PHE A 145 0.12 12.02 -0.06
N TYR A 146 0.87 12.44 0.96
CA TYR A 146 2.24 12.02 1.23
C TYR A 146 2.40 11.62 2.69
N LEU A 147 2.95 10.43 2.95
CA LEU A 147 3.57 10.11 4.23
C LEU A 147 4.90 10.87 4.31
N VAL A 148 5.11 11.58 5.41
CA VAL A 148 6.31 12.39 5.61
C VAL A 148 7.38 11.57 6.28
N SER A 149 8.43 11.21 5.56
CA SER A 149 9.59 10.51 6.14
C SER A 149 10.44 11.43 7.01
N SER A 150 11.25 10.85 7.89
CA SER A 150 12.03 11.60 8.91
C SER A 150 13.04 12.59 8.34
N ASN A 151 13.50 12.38 7.11
CA ASN A 151 14.50 13.24 6.44
C ASN A 151 13.88 14.38 5.61
N VAL A 152 12.56 14.63 5.71
CA VAL A 152 11.94 15.83 5.12
C VAL A 152 12.28 17.05 5.97
N GLY A 153 13.11 17.96 5.45
CA GLY A 153 13.63 19.11 6.19
C GLY A 153 12.65 20.28 6.37
N ALA A 154 11.64 20.41 5.49
CA ALA A 154 10.65 21.49 5.52
C ALA A 154 9.28 20.98 5.08
N LEU A 155 8.33 20.94 6.03
CA LEU A 155 6.95 20.48 5.78
C LEU A 155 6.11 21.56 5.08
N ASP A 156 6.44 22.81 5.22
CA ASP A 156 5.82 23.98 4.61
C ASP A 156 6.24 24.18 3.14
N GLN A 157 7.25 23.44 2.68
CA GLN A 157 7.74 23.50 1.31
C GLN A 157 7.31 22.24 0.53
N ASP A 158 6.36 22.40 -0.38
CA ASP A 158 5.82 21.30 -1.21
C ASP A 158 6.92 20.50 -1.92
N LYS A 159 7.96 21.17 -2.44
CA LYS A 159 9.08 20.54 -3.14
C LYS A 159 9.84 19.55 -2.24
N THR A 160 10.06 19.88 -0.98
CA THR A 160 10.77 19.00 -0.04
C THR A 160 9.92 17.80 0.35
N VAL A 161 8.61 18.01 0.57
CA VAL A 161 7.66 16.93 0.86
C VAL A 161 7.52 16.00 -0.36
N LYS A 162 7.38 16.53 -1.57
CA LYS A 162 7.30 15.71 -2.81
C LYS A 162 8.57 14.88 -3.02
N LYS A 163 9.74 15.42 -2.71
CA LYS A 163 11.02 14.72 -2.86
C LYS A 163 11.23 13.65 -1.79
N GLY A 164 11.04 14.01 -0.52
CA GLY A 164 11.39 13.17 0.63
C GLY A 164 10.23 12.34 1.18
N GLY A 165 8.97 12.72 0.91
CA GLY A 165 7.80 11.96 1.32
C GLY A 165 7.48 10.79 0.40
N ILE A 166 6.62 9.90 0.86
CA ILE A 166 6.08 8.76 0.07
C ILE A 166 4.66 9.11 -0.33
N SER A 167 4.44 9.28 -1.63
CA SER A 167 3.13 9.61 -2.16
C SER A 167 2.14 8.45 -2.07
N GLY A 168 0.85 8.75 -2.03
CA GLY A 168 -0.20 7.74 -2.11
C GLY A 168 -0.06 6.84 -3.34
N LEU A 169 0.39 7.37 -4.48
CA LEU A 169 0.65 6.58 -5.69
C LEU A 169 1.82 5.60 -5.50
N GLU A 170 2.89 6.01 -4.82
CA GLU A 170 4.00 5.10 -4.48
C GLU A 170 3.54 3.98 -3.54
N LEU A 171 2.73 4.30 -2.51
CA LEU A 171 2.15 3.29 -1.61
C LEU A 171 1.33 2.26 -2.37
N ILE A 172 0.50 2.71 -3.30
CA ILE A 172 -0.27 1.87 -4.20
C ILE A 172 0.63 0.96 -5.04
N ASN A 173 1.70 1.51 -5.60
CA ASN A 173 2.64 0.73 -6.39
C ASN A 173 3.40 -0.30 -5.55
N TYR A 174 3.69 -0.02 -4.27
CA TYR A 174 4.24 -1.01 -3.34
C TYR A 174 3.21 -2.09 -3.02
N SER A 175 1.96 -1.72 -2.72
CA SER A 175 0.88 -2.68 -2.52
C SER A 175 0.74 -3.65 -3.70
N LYS A 176 0.73 -3.15 -4.93
CA LYS A 176 0.67 -4.00 -6.15
C LYS A 176 1.85 -4.95 -6.30
N LYS A 177 3.03 -4.60 -5.80
CA LYS A 177 4.23 -5.45 -5.83
C LYS A 177 4.21 -6.52 -4.74
N ILE A 178 3.55 -6.27 -3.61
CA ILE A 178 3.43 -7.24 -2.52
C ILE A 178 2.38 -8.27 -2.91
N ARG A 179 2.82 -9.54 -3.03
CA ARG A 179 1.95 -10.64 -3.51
C ARG A 179 0.98 -11.18 -2.46
N ALA A 180 1.02 -10.69 -1.21
CA ALA A 180 0.07 -11.09 -0.17
C ALA A 180 -1.37 -10.86 -0.65
N GLY A 181 -2.22 -11.90 -0.56
CA GLY A 181 -3.61 -11.84 -1.05
C GLY A 181 -4.53 -11.00 -0.16
N LYS A 182 -4.14 -10.76 1.08
CA LYS A 182 -4.82 -9.85 2.00
C LYS A 182 -3.84 -8.78 2.45
N GLN A 183 -4.21 -7.52 2.28
CA GLN A 183 -3.37 -6.39 2.66
C GLN A 183 -4.19 -5.40 3.47
N MET A 184 -3.59 -4.86 4.54
CA MET A 184 -4.17 -3.83 5.38
C MET A 184 -3.18 -2.67 5.51
N PHE A 185 -3.66 -1.46 5.31
CA PHE A 185 -2.89 -0.22 5.49
C PHE A 185 -3.60 0.65 6.52
N LEU A 186 -2.90 0.96 7.60
CA LEU A 186 -3.37 1.76 8.72
C LEU A 186 -2.52 3.02 8.81
N PHE A 187 -3.17 4.18 8.83
CA PHE A 187 -2.49 5.47 8.85
C PHE A 187 -2.96 6.30 10.03
N ASP A 188 -2.06 6.55 10.96
CA ASP A 188 -2.21 7.53 12.03
C ASP A 188 -1.43 8.80 11.64
N ALA A 189 -2.04 9.60 10.79
CA ALA A 189 -1.46 10.81 10.24
C ALA A 189 -2.53 11.84 9.87
N CYS A 190 -2.20 13.11 9.98
CA CYS A 190 -3.08 14.19 9.52
C CYS A 190 -3.44 14.01 8.04
N GLU A 191 -4.68 14.34 7.66
CA GLU A 191 -5.17 14.31 6.27
C GLU A 191 -5.17 12.90 5.61
N SER A 192 -5.04 11.83 6.39
CA SER A 192 -4.99 10.44 5.88
C SER A 192 -6.26 10.01 5.11
N GLY A 193 -7.39 10.64 5.32
CA GLY A 193 -8.64 10.35 4.60
C GLY A 193 -8.55 10.46 3.07
N SER A 194 -7.59 11.22 2.54
CA SER A 194 -7.35 11.31 1.09
C SER A 194 -6.67 10.05 0.52
N VAL A 195 -5.85 9.36 1.33
CA VAL A 195 -5.25 8.06 0.97
C VAL A 195 -6.31 7.00 0.86
N ALA A 196 -7.24 6.95 1.81
CA ALA A 196 -8.36 6.01 1.81
C ALA A 196 -9.14 6.08 0.50
N LYS A 197 -9.44 7.30 0.01
CA LYS A 197 -10.11 7.50 -1.28
C LYS A 197 -9.29 7.01 -2.47
N ALA A 198 -7.95 7.19 -2.45
CA ALA A 198 -7.08 6.73 -3.51
C ALA A 198 -7.03 5.19 -3.55
N PHE A 199 -6.88 4.53 -2.40
CA PHE A 199 -6.92 3.07 -2.29
C PHE A 199 -8.28 2.49 -2.70
N ALA A 200 -9.41 3.14 -2.32
CA ALA A 200 -10.75 2.70 -2.72
C ALA A 200 -10.95 2.68 -4.24
N ARG A 201 -10.42 3.68 -4.95
CA ARG A 201 -10.48 3.72 -6.42
C ARG A 201 -9.73 2.55 -7.04
N ILE A 202 -8.57 2.20 -6.50
CA ILE A 202 -7.74 1.13 -7.03
C ILE A 202 -8.30 -0.25 -6.71
N GLN A 203 -8.86 -0.44 -5.52
CA GLN A 203 -9.56 -1.67 -5.17
C GLN A 203 -10.69 -1.97 -6.17
N LYS A 204 -11.44 -0.93 -6.56
CA LYS A 204 -12.49 -1.04 -7.57
C LYS A 204 -11.94 -1.45 -8.95
N ASP A 205 -10.70 -1.02 -9.27
CA ASP A 205 -10.07 -1.26 -10.57
C ASP A 205 -9.24 -2.57 -10.60
N SER A 206 -8.83 -3.11 -9.45
CA SER A 206 -7.88 -4.24 -9.35
C SER A 206 -8.44 -5.51 -8.72
N GLY A 207 -9.67 -5.52 -8.20
CA GLY A 207 -10.29 -6.69 -7.56
C GLY A 207 -9.60 -7.18 -6.26
N GLY A 208 -8.61 -6.45 -5.77
CA GLY A 208 -7.88 -6.80 -4.54
C GLY A 208 -8.60 -6.36 -3.26
N HIS A 209 -8.42 -7.10 -2.17
CA HIS A 209 -8.94 -6.73 -0.86
C HIS A 209 -7.90 -5.90 -0.10
N ILE A 210 -7.99 -4.58 -0.18
CA ILE A 210 -7.20 -3.65 0.62
C ILE A 210 -8.15 -3.02 1.64
N LEU A 211 -7.89 -3.26 2.93
CA LEU A 211 -8.56 -2.56 4.02
C LEU A 211 -7.73 -1.35 4.42
N TYR A 212 -8.39 -0.22 4.62
CA TYR A 212 -7.78 1.02 5.10
C TYR A 212 -8.60 1.60 6.25
N ALA A 213 -7.94 2.15 7.21
CA ALA A 213 -8.54 2.85 8.33
C ALA A 213 -7.67 4.06 8.71
#